data_83e1998e651f205f62c726377a434617
#
_entry.id   83e1998e651f205f62c726377a434617
#
_cell.length_a   1.000
_cell.length_b   1.000
_cell.length_c   1.000
_cell.angle_alpha   90.00
_cell.angle_beta   90.00
_cell.angle_gamma   90.00
#
_symmetry.space_group_name_H-M   'P 1'
#
loop_
_entity.id
_entity.type
_entity.pdbx_description
1 polymer ?
#
loop_
_entity_poly.entity_id
_entity_poly.type
_entity_poly.pdbx_seq_one_letter_code
_entity_poly.pdbx_strand_id
1 'polypeptide(L)'
;LSGRVAEVPPSPTQPRMTIDREYEKRLSGLTNGRAAHALQGGLKGIEKESLRVRPNGQISKTPHPAALGSALTNEIITTDYSEALIELVTPPLHQSWELVQFLCDLHQFVYRHLGDELLWATSMPCAVKGDASIPIARYGTSNVGRMKHVYRVGLAHRYGRVMQAISGVHFNYSFPEDFWPVLADLCQSRDSAHAFRSDAYFALLRNYRRHGWIVLYLFGNSPAICESESSARSTG
;
A
#
# COMPACT_ATOMS: atom_id res chain seq x y z
N LEU A 1 5.63 63.12 31.02
CA LEU A 1 5.95 62.47 29.72
C LEU A 1 4.99 61.27 29.54
N SER A 2 3.86 61.58 28.89
CA SER A 2 2.81 60.63 28.59
C SER A 2 3.17 59.95 27.21
N GLY A 3 3.68 58.76 27.26
CA GLY A 3 3.91 57.94 26.04
C GLY A 3 2.60 57.32 25.55
N ARG A 4 2.10 57.75 24.41
CA ARG A 4 1.01 57.06 23.69
C ARG A 4 1.55 55.76 23.14
N VAL A 5 0.97 54.64 23.58
CA VAL A 5 1.14 53.32 22.93
C VAL A 5 0.41 53.39 21.60
N ALA A 6 1.11 53.20 20.51
CA ALA A 6 0.52 53.13 19.18
C ALA A 6 -0.33 51.82 19.07
N GLU A 7 -1.62 51.99 18.80
CA GLU A 7 -2.51 50.84 18.46
C GLU A 7 -2.06 50.20 17.15
N VAL A 8 -1.73 48.93 17.23
CA VAL A 8 -1.47 48.09 16.05
C VAL A 8 -2.81 47.85 15.33
N PRO A 9 -2.92 48.18 14.04
CA PRO A 9 -4.18 47.94 13.32
C PRO A 9 -4.49 46.45 13.27
N PRO A 10 -5.77 46.05 13.35
CA PRO A 10 -6.15 44.64 13.28
C PRO A 10 -5.81 44.07 11.90
N SER A 11 -5.13 42.92 11.90
CA SER A 11 -4.81 42.12 10.73
C SER A 11 -6.07 41.79 9.92
N PRO A 12 -6.03 41.78 8.59
CA PRO A 12 -7.22 41.49 7.75
C PRO A 12 -7.70 40.05 7.91
N THR A 13 -8.73 39.85 8.71
CA THR A 13 -9.37 38.56 9.07
C THR A 13 -10.50 38.19 8.11
N GLN A 14 -10.30 38.12 6.78
CA GLN A 14 -11.40 37.75 5.90
C GLN A 14 -11.23 36.57 4.94
N PRO A 15 -10.10 35.94 4.64
CA PRO A 15 -10.10 34.75 3.79
C PRO A 15 -10.44 33.44 4.54
N ARG A 16 -10.21 33.32 5.84
CA ARG A 16 -10.45 32.06 6.59
C ARG A 16 -11.92 31.65 6.70
N MET A 17 -12.83 32.60 6.94
CA MET A 17 -14.24 32.27 7.16
C MET A 17 -14.99 31.73 5.93
N THR A 18 -14.57 32.09 4.73
CA THR A 18 -15.18 31.61 3.49
C THR A 18 -14.71 30.19 3.12
N ILE A 19 -13.46 29.87 3.38
CA ILE A 19 -12.89 28.52 3.14
C ILE A 19 -13.50 27.51 4.12
N ASP A 20 -13.64 27.87 5.39
CA ASP A 20 -14.22 27.00 6.41
C ASP A 20 -15.69 26.67 6.12
N ARG A 21 -16.49 27.63 5.66
CA ARG A 21 -17.90 27.42 5.29
C ARG A 21 -18.06 26.52 4.05
N GLU A 22 -17.23 26.70 3.05
CA GLU A 22 -17.26 25.84 1.85
C GLU A 22 -16.83 24.41 2.18
N TYR A 23 -15.81 24.25 3.01
CA TYR A 23 -15.37 22.95 3.51
C TYR A 23 -16.49 22.24 4.29
N GLU A 24 -17.11 22.92 5.26
CA GLU A 24 -18.23 22.39 6.05
C GLU A 24 -19.42 21.98 5.17
N LYS A 25 -19.76 22.79 4.18
CA LYS A 25 -20.81 22.49 3.22
C LYS A 25 -20.50 21.21 2.43
N ARG A 26 -19.28 21.06 1.92
CA ARG A 26 -18.86 19.88 1.18
C ARG A 26 -18.80 18.64 2.07
N LEU A 27 -18.26 18.77 3.27
CA LEU A 27 -18.22 17.70 4.24
C LEU A 27 -19.62 17.22 4.61
N SER A 28 -20.54 18.15 4.92
CA SER A 28 -21.93 17.83 5.19
C SER A 28 -22.62 17.18 3.99
N GLY A 29 -22.32 17.64 2.77
CA GLY A 29 -22.83 17.01 1.54
C GLY A 29 -22.35 15.59 1.32
N LEU A 30 -21.11 15.29 1.70
CA LEU A 30 -20.52 13.94 1.59
C LEU A 30 -20.99 12.99 2.68
N THR A 31 -21.23 13.49 3.89
CA THR A 31 -21.58 12.67 5.07
C THR A 31 -23.08 12.43 5.22
N ASN A 32 -23.92 13.12 4.45
CA ASN A 32 -25.36 13.04 4.53
C ASN A 32 -26.00 12.65 3.19
N GLY A 33 -27.18 12.04 3.27
CA GLY A 33 -28.04 11.79 2.14
C GLY A 33 -27.46 10.86 1.06
N ARG A 34 -27.63 11.24 -0.19
CA ARG A 34 -27.31 10.43 -1.38
C ARG A 34 -25.81 10.14 -1.50
N ALA A 35 -24.94 11.10 -1.16
CA ALA A 35 -23.49 10.91 -1.27
C ALA A 35 -22.97 9.92 -0.21
N ALA A 36 -23.45 10.01 1.02
CA ALA A 36 -23.10 9.06 2.07
C ALA A 36 -23.51 7.62 1.70
N HIS A 37 -24.67 7.45 1.09
CA HIS A 37 -25.14 6.14 0.62
C HIS A 37 -24.26 5.62 -0.53
N ALA A 38 -23.94 6.47 -1.51
CA ALA A 38 -23.10 6.10 -2.65
C ALA A 38 -21.69 5.69 -2.23
N LEU A 39 -21.13 6.22 -1.13
CA LEU A 39 -19.83 5.84 -0.61
C LEU A 39 -19.77 4.42 -0.03
N GLN A 40 -20.90 3.80 0.32
CA GLN A 40 -20.92 2.49 0.98
C GLN A 40 -20.59 1.33 0.04
N GLY A 41 -20.74 1.51 -1.27
CA GLY A 41 -20.53 0.46 -2.29
C GLY A 41 -19.06 0.24 -2.71
N GLY A 42 -18.08 0.84 -2.04
CA GLY A 42 -16.67 0.76 -2.44
C GLY A 42 -16.10 -0.65 -2.39
N LEU A 43 -15.25 -0.97 -3.38
CA LEU A 43 -14.51 -2.22 -3.44
C LEU A 43 -13.16 -2.08 -2.71
N LYS A 44 -12.76 -3.15 -2.03
CA LYS A 44 -11.52 -3.22 -1.27
C LYS A 44 -10.74 -4.46 -1.67
N GLY A 45 -9.41 -4.34 -1.73
CA GLY A 45 -8.49 -5.45 -1.97
C GLY A 45 -7.29 -5.35 -1.05
N ILE A 46 -6.67 -6.49 -0.76
CA ILE A 46 -5.42 -6.57 0.00
C ILE A 46 -4.41 -7.38 -0.81
N GLU A 47 -3.19 -6.87 -0.87
CA GLU A 47 -2.00 -7.60 -1.28
C GLU A 47 -1.11 -7.74 -0.05
N LYS A 48 -0.83 -8.97 0.38
CA LYS A 48 -0.01 -9.21 1.56
C LYS A 48 1.21 -10.03 1.20
N GLU A 49 2.35 -9.46 1.44
CA GLU A 49 3.64 -10.11 1.26
C GLU A 49 4.14 -10.75 2.55
N SER A 50 4.85 -11.86 2.43
CA SER A 50 5.57 -12.52 3.52
C SER A 50 6.75 -13.30 2.98
N LEU A 51 7.91 -13.18 3.62
CA LEU A 51 9.07 -14.00 3.30
C LEU A 51 8.92 -15.40 3.89
N ARG A 52 9.23 -16.42 3.09
CA ARG A 52 9.47 -17.76 3.60
C ARG A 52 10.80 -17.81 4.31
N VAL A 53 10.78 -18.35 5.51
CA VAL A 53 11.98 -18.53 6.33
C VAL A 53 12.07 -19.96 6.83
N ARG A 54 13.28 -20.41 7.10
CA ARG A 54 13.52 -21.68 7.78
C ARG A 54 13.22 -21.55 9.28
N PRO A 55 13.09 -22.67 10.04
CA PRO A 55 12.87 -22.62 11.48
C PRO A 55 13.94 -21.84 12.27
N ASN A 56 15.14 -21.69 11.71
CA ASN A 56 16.21 -20.88 12.31
C ASN A 56 16.13 -19.38 11.94
N GLY A 57 15.07 -18.92 11.30
CA GLY A 57 14.84 -17.54 10.91
C GLY A 57 15.57 -17.08 9.63
N GLN A 58 16.39 -17.93 9.00
CA GLN A 58 17.07 -17.57 7.76
C GLN A 58 16.10 -17.58 6.58
N ILE A 59 16.24 -16.61 5.66
CA ILE A 59 15.46 -16.53 4.43
C ILE A 59 15.62 -17.83 3.63
N SER A 60 14.51 -18.37 3.17
CA SER A 60 14.49 -19.56 2.32
C SER A 60 15.24 -19.33 1.01
N LYS A 61 15.91 -20.37 0.52
CA LYS A 61 16.54 -20.40 -0.80
C LYS A 61 15.88 -21.40 -1.74
N THR A 62 14.79 -22.03 -1.30
CA THR A 62 14.03 -22.96 -2.13
C THR A 62 13.25 -22.21 -3.20
N PRO A 63 13.00 -22.81 -4.36
CA PRO A 63 12.10 -22.25 -5.36
C PRO A 63 10.70 -21.99 -4.81
N HIS A 64 9.93 -21.18 -5.51
CA HIS A 64 8.50 -21.03 -5.24
C HIS A 64 7.82 -22.41 -5.18
N PRO A 65 7.06 -22.74 -4.12
CA PRO A 65 6.49 -24.07 -3.97
C PRO A 65 5.57 -24.44 -5.13
N ALA A 66 5.87 -25.53 -5.82
CA ALA A 66 5.11 -25.96 -7.00
C ALA A 66 3.61 -26.22 -6.71
N ALA A 67 3.29 -26.63 -5.48
CA ALA A 67 1.92 -26.83 -5.04
C ALA A 67 1.09 -25.54 -4.95
N LEU A 68 1.74 -24.38 -4.91
CA LEU A 68 1.07 -23.06 -4.94
C LEU A 68 0.78 -22.60 -6.38
N GLY A 69 1.19 -23.38 -7.39
CA GLY A 69 1.04 -23.02 -8.79
C GLY A 69 2.20 -22.17 -9.31
N SER A 70 2.01 -21.60 -10.50
CA SER A 70 3.03 -20.77 -11.14
C SER A 70 2.94 -19.32 -10.65
N ALA A 71 4.01 -18.82 -10.05
CA ALA A 71 4.09 -17.40 -9.66
C ALA A 71 3.93 -16.41 -10.83
N LEU A 72 4.08 -16.86 -12.08
CA LEU A 72 3.86 -16.03 -13.27
C LEU A 72 2.38 -15.86 -13.61
N THR A 73 1.57 -16.89 -13.40
CA THR A 73 0.20 -16.98 -13.93
C THR A 73 -0.88 -17.14 -12.85
N ASN A 74 -0.50 -17.38 -11.61
CA ASN A 74 -1.44 -17.37 -10.49
C ASN A 74 -1.66 -15.92 -10.04
N GLU A 75 -2.89 -15.44 -10.19
CA GLU A 75 -3.26 -14.06 -9.86
C GLU A 75 -3.49 -13.84 -8.35
N ILE A 76 -3.58 -14.93 -7.57
CA ILE A 76 -3.95 -14.89 -6.15
C ILE A 76 -2.75 -15.20 -5.25
N ILE A 77 -1.87 -16.13 -5.68
CA ILE A 77 -0.65 -16.49 -4.95
C ILE A 77 0.53 -16.36 -5.91
N THR A 78 1.33 -15.36 -5.70
CA THR A 78 2.45 -15.01 -6.57
C THR A 78 3.72 -14.73 -5.76
N THR A 79 4.71 -14.15 -6.37
CA THR A 79 5.89 -13.59 -5.72
C THR A 79 6.16 -12.20 -6.28
N ASP A 80 6.77 -11.32 -5.49
CA ASP A 80 7.24 -10.05 -6.01
C ASP A 80 8.74 -10.04 -6.25
N TYR A 81 9.54 -9.46 -5.36
CA TYR A 81 10.96 -9.28 -5.60
C TYR A 81 11.80 -10.54 -5.35
N SER A 82 11.58 -11.19 -4.22
CA SER A 82 12.39 -12.35 -3.80
C SER A 82 11.70 -13.67 -4.11
N GLU A 83 12.46 -14.66 -4.59
CA GLU A 83 11.98 -16.04 -4.75
C GLU A 83 11.45 -16.63 -3.42
N ALA A 84 11.94 -16.11 -2.29
CA ALA A 84 11.46 -16.50 -0.97
C ALA A 84 10.14 -15.81 -0.57
N LEU A 85 9.73 -14.75 -1.26
CA LEU A 85 8.54 -13.98 -0.93
C LEU A 85 7.30 -14.68 -1.49
N ILE A 86 6.26 -14.79 -0.67
CA ILE A 86 4.90 -15.12 -1.11
C ILE A 86 4.07 -13.85 -1.02
N GLU A 87 3.43 -13.51 -2.12
CA GLU A 87 2.46 -12.43 -2.22
C GLU A 87 1.06 -13.01 -2.38
N LEU A 88 0.18 -12.67 -1.46
CA LEU A 88 -1.22 -13.08 -1.45
C LEU A 88 -2.09 -11.91 -1.88
N VAL A 89 -2.84 -12.08 -2.96
CA VAL A 89 -3.68 -11.06 -3.56
C VAL A 89 -5.14 -11.47 -3.44
N THR A 90 -5.96 -10.63 -2.81
CA THR A 90 -7.40 -10.88 -2.72
C THR A 90 -8.12 -10.33 -3.95
N PRO A 91 -9.26 -10.90 -4.35
CA PRO A 91 -10.15 -10.22 -5.27
C PRO A 91 -10.71 -8.93 -4.63
N PRO A 92 -11.19 -7.98 -5.43
CA PRO A 92 -11.89 -6.81 -4.91
C PRO A 92 -13.27 -7.21 -4.35
N LEU A 93 -13.49 -6.95 -3.06
CA LEU A 93 -14.70 -7.32 -2.33
C LEU A 93 -15.37 -6.10 -1.69
N HIS A 94 -16.67 -6.16 -1.48
CA HIS A 94 -17.42 -5.08 -0.83
C HIS A 94 -17.28 -5.08 0.69
N GLN A 95 -17.26 -6.24 1.31
CA GLN A 95 -17.27 -6.37 2.77
C GLN A 95 -15.86 -6.64 3.31
N SER A 96 -15.45 -5.89 4.33
CA SER A 96 -14.12 -6.05 4.92
C SER A 96 -13.91 -7.43 5.58
N TRP A 97 -14.97 -8.03 6.13
CA TRP A 97 -14.88 -9.34 6.74
C TRP A 97 -14.65 -10.46 5.69
N GLU A 98 -15.26 -10.36 4.51
CA GLU A 98 -15.03 -11.30 3.40
C GLU A 98 -13.58 -11.23 2.94
N LEU A 99 -13.03 -10.03 2.87
CA LEU A 99 -11.65 -9.78 2.48
C LEU A 99 -10.66 -10.45 3.45
N VAL A 100 -10.89 -10.27 4.76
CA VAL A 100 -10.06 -10.87 5.81
C VAL A 100 -10.21 -12.39 5.81
N GLN A 101 -11.44 -12.90 5.66
CA GLN A 101 -11.67 -14.35 5.57
C GLN A 101 -10.95 -14.97 4.37
N PHE A 102 -11.07 -14.35 3.20
CA PHE A 102 -10.38 -14.81 2.00
C PHE A 102 -8.85 -14.86 2.20
N LEU A 103 -8.29 -13.81 2.80
CA LEU A 103 -6.86 -13.77 3.12
C LEU A 103 -6.46 -14.85 4.13
N CYS A 104 -7.29 -15.13 5.13
CA CYS A 104 -7.06 -16.22 6.09
C CYS A 104 -7.07 -17.59 5.39
N ASP A 105 -7.99 -17.81 4.47
CA ASP A 105 -8.08 -19.07 3.72
C ASP A 105 -6.85 -19.27 2.82
N LEU A 106 -6.36 -18.19 2.18
CA LEU A 106 -5.10 -18.22 1.44
C LEU A 106 -3.91 -18.58 2.33
N HIS A 107 -3.81 -17.97 3.52
CA HIS A 107 -2.76 -18.31 4.47
C HIS A 107 -2.81 -19.79 4.87
N GLN A 108 -3.99 -20.32 5.19
CA GLN A 108 -4.15 -21.73 5.53
C GLN A 108 -3.73 -22.64 4.38
N PHE A 109 -4.12 -22.29 3.14
CA PHE A 109 -3.71 -23.04 1.96
C PHE A 109 -2.19 -23.04 1.81
N VAL A 110 -1.56 -21.86 1.90
CA VAL A 110 -0.11 -21.73 1.78
C VAL A 110 0.61 -22.52 2.88
N TYR A 111 0.21 -22.37 4.15
CA TYR A 111 0.84 -23.10 5.26
C TYR A 111 0.83 -24.62 5.09
N ARG A 112 -0.21 -25.19 4.50
CA ARG A 112 -0.27 -26.64 4.21
C ARG A 112 0.75 -27.09 3.17
N HIS A 113 1.34 -26.17 2.40
CA HIS A 113 2.22 -26.46 1.30
C HIS A 113 3.66 -25.92 1.47
N LEU A 114 3.97 -25.35 2.63
CA LEU A 114 5.32 -24.84 2.91
C LEU A 114 6.30 -25.90 3.42
N GLY A 115 5.85 -27.11 3.79
CA GLY A 115 6.69 -28.10 4.48
C GLY A 115 7.18 -27.55 5.83
N ASP A 116 8.49 -27.56 6.04
CA ASP A 116 9.10 -27.06 7.29
C ASP A 116 9.36 -25.55 7.29
N GLU A 117 9.02 -24.84 6.22
CA GLU A 117 9.19 -23.39 6.14
C GLU A 117 8.06 -22.64 6.85
N LEU A 118 8.35 -21.43 7.28
CA LEU A 118 7.42 -20.53 7.94
C LEU A 118 7.28 -19.24 7.12
N LEU A 119 6.13 -18.58 7.19
CA LEU A 119 5.98 -17.21 6.73
C LEU A 119 6.42 -16.24 7.83
N TRP A 120 7.36 -15.36 7.51
CA TRP A 120 7.80 -14.30 8.41
C TRP A 120 6.66 -13.30 8.64
N ALA A 121 6.30 -13.06 9.89
CA ALA A 121 5.10 -12.32 10.24
C ALA A 121 5.24 -10.80 10.11
N THR A 122 6.48 -10.28 10.25
CA THR A 122 6.77 -8.83 10.20
C THR A 122 7.32 -8.42 8.84
N SER A 123 7.26 -7.13 8.53
CA SER A 123 7.74 -6.59 7.25
C SER A 123 9.25 -6.75 7.05
N MET A 124 10.03 -6.63 8.13
CA MET A 124 11.49 -6.63 8.09
C MET A 124 12.03 -7.99 8.52
N PRO A 125 12.80 -8.70 7.67
CA PRO A 125 13.47 -9.95 8.06
C PRO A 125 14.63 -9.65 8.99
N CYS A 126 14.75 -10.40 10.11
CA CYS A 126 15.82 -10.16 11.10
C CYS A 126 17.14 -10.87 10.81
N ALA A 127 17.14 -11.95 10.04
CA ALA A 127 18.32 -12.78 9.80
C ALA A 127 18.90 -12.59 8.38
N VAL A 128 19.07 -11.35 7.95
CA VAL A 128 19.65 -11.00 6.64
C VAL A 128 21.18 -10.98 6.75
N LYS A 129 21.84 -11.70 5.84
CA LYS A 129 23.32 -11.73 5.74
C LYS A 129 23.78 -11.06 4.43
N GLY A 130 23.38 -9.78 4.26
CA GLY A 130 23.67 -9.01 3.07
C GLY A 130 22.86 -9.44 1.85
N ASP A 131 23.06 -8.75 0.74
CA ASP A 131 22.31 -8.89 -0.52
C ASP A 131 22.28 -10.32 -1.08
N ALA A 132 23.40 -11.05 -0.95
CA ALA A 132 23.52 -12.42 -1.46
C ALA A 132 22.61 -13.43 -0.73
N SER A 133 22.10 -13.08 0.44
CA SER A 133 21.17 -13.94 1.19
C SER A 133 19.74 -13.90 0.64
N ILE A 134 19.42 -12.92 -0.21
CA ILE A 134 18.09 -12.69 -0.76
C ILE A 134 18.05 -13.17 -2.22
N PRO A 135 17.38 -14.31 -2.51
CA PRO A 135 17.25 -14.82 -3.88
C PRO A 135 16.28 -13.95 -4.68
N ILE A 136 16.67 -13.60 -5.90
CA ILE A 136 15.80 -12.84 -6.83
C ILE A 136 14.77 -13.77 -7.44
N ALA A 137 13.50 -13.34 -7.49
CA ALA A 137 12.39 -14.11 -8.01
C ALA A 137 12.60 -14.59 -9.45
N ARG A 138 12.16 -15.83 -9.71
CA ARG A 138 12.20 -16.49 -11.00
C ARG A 138 10.79 -16.87 -11.43
N TYR A 139 10.45 -16.56 -12.67
CA TYR A 139 9.11 -16.74 -13.23
C TYR A 139 9.09 -17.75 -14.38
N GLY A 140 10.05 -18.69 -14.38
CA GLY A 140 10.21 -19.67 -15.46
C GLY A 140 11.00 -19.15 -16.65
N THR A 141 10.96 -19.89 -17.77
CA THR A 141 11.83 -19.69 -18.95
C THR A 141 11.18 -18.92 -20.10
N SER A 142 9.89 -18.61 -20.01
CA SER A 142 9.19 -17.81 -21.02
C SER A 142 9.78 -16.39 -21.13
N ASN A 143 9.56 -15.72 -22.26
CA ASN A 143 10.04 -14.35 -22.46
C ASN A 143 9.52 -13.40 -21.37
N VAL A 144 8.25 -13.51 -20.98
CA VAL A 144 7.65 -12.71 -19.91
C VAL A 144 8.31 -13.03 -18.57
N GLY A 145 8.50 -14.30 -18.24
CA GLY A 145 9.18 -14.71 -17.00
C GLY A 145 10.61 -14.19 -16.93
N ARG A 146 11.36 -14.30 -18.03
CA ARG A 146 12.72 -13.75 -18.13
C ARG A 146 12.75 -12.24 -18.00
N MET A 147 11.82 -11.52 -18.63
CA MET A 147 11.69 -10.07 -18.51
C MET A 147 11.46 -9.67 -17.05
N LYS A 148 10.52 -10.30 -16.35
CA LYS A 148 10.26 -10.05 -14.93
C LYS A 148 11.50 -10.28 -14.06
N HIS A 149 12.28 -11.33 -14.33
CA HIS A 149 13.53 -11.60 -13.62
C HIS A 149 14.59 -10.54 -13.88
N VAL A 150 14.84 -10.20 -15.16
CA VAL A 150 15.83 -9.19 -15.55
C VAL A 150 15.50 -7.82 -14.95
N TYR A 151 14.22 -7.44 -14.94
CA TYR A 151 13.78 -6.22 -14.28
C TYR A 151 14.21 -6.17 -12.79
N ARG A 152 14.02 -7.29 -12.06
CA ARG A 152 14.40 -7.40 -10.64
C ARG A 152 15.91 -7.42 -10.42
N VAL A 153 16.67 -8.00 -11.34
CA VAL A 153 18.13 -7.86 -11.36
C VAL A 153 18.53 -6.38 -11.48
N GLY A 154 17.85 -5.63 -12.35
CA GLY A 154 18.05 -4.19 -12.47
C GLY A 154 17.75 -3.42 -11.18
N LEU A 155 16.67 -3.80 -10.46
CA LEU A 155 16.36 -3.22 -9.15
C LEU A 155 17.44 -3.55 -8.10
N ALA A 156 17.99 -4.77 -8.12
CA ALA A 156 19.11 -5.17 -7.25
C ALA A 156 20.32 -4.26 -7.44
N HIS A 157 20.70 -3.99 -8.69
CA HIS A 157 21.83 -3.11 -9.00
C HIS A 157 21.58 -1.65 -8.59
N ARG A 158 20.32 -1.18 -8.67
CA ARG A 158 19.99 0.22 -8.38
C ARG A 158 19.80 0.51 -6.91
N TYR A 159 19.18 -0.41 -6.16
CA TYR A 159 18.69 -0.17 -4.80
C TYR A 159 19.24 -1.15 -3.76
N GLY A 160 19.95 -2.20 -4.17
CA GLY A 160 20.30 -3.34 -3.32
C GLY A 160 19.13 -4.30 -3.10
N ARG A 161 19.42 -5.54 -2.67
CA ARG A 161 18.37 -6.56 -2.47
C ARG A 161 17.70 -6.46 -1.09
N VAL A 162 18.42 -5.97 -0.09
CA VAL A 162 17.92 -5.86 1.29
C VAL A 162 16.67 -4.97 1.34
N MET A 163 16.72 -3.81 0.69
CA MET A 163 15.57 -2.90 0.64
C MET A 163 14.36 -3.48 -0.10
N GLN A 164 14.60 -4.38 -1.05
CA GLN A 164 13.53 -5.03 -1.82
C GLN A 164 12.93 -6.27 -1.11
N ALA A 165 13.54 -6.71 0.00
CA ALA A 165 13.02 -7.83 0.79
C ALA A 165 12.04 -7.41 1.88
N ILE A 166 11.76 -6.11 2.01
CA ILE A 166 10.75 -5.60 2.93
C ILE A 166 9.38 -6.02 2.41
N SER A 167 8.65 -6.77 3.25
CA SER A 167 7.31 -7.25 2.91
C SER A 167 6.25 -6.23 3.30
N GLY A 168 5.37 -5.89 2.38
CA GLY A 168 4.30 -4.92 2.56
C GLY A 168 2.93 -5.54 2.79
N VAL A 169 2.01 -4.70 3.24
CA VAL A 169 0.57 -4.93 3.14
C VAL A 169 -0.01 -3.73 2.39
N HIS A 170 -0.49 -3.97 1.18
CA HIS A 170 -1.13 -2.96 0.36
C HIS A 170 -2.64 -3.04 0.52
N PHE A 171 -3.26 -1.91 0.77
CA PHE A 171 -4.71 -1.78 0.80
C PHE A 171 -5.18 -1.01 -0.42
N ASN A 172 -5.97 -1.66 -1.25
CA ASN A 172 -6.54 -1.10 -2.47
C ASN A 172 -8.01 -0.73 -2.21
N TYR A 173 -8.43 0.44 -2.67
CA TYR A 173 -9.79 0.91 -2.54
C TYR A 173 -10.26 1.57 -3.83
N SER A 174 -11.46 1.20 -4.28
CA SER A 174 -12.14 1.84 -5.40
C SER A 174 -13.46 2.44 -4.95
N PHE A 175 -13.70 3.69 -5.30
CA PHE A 175 -15.01 4.30 -5.13
C PHE A 175 -16.03 3.65 -6.08
N PRO A 176 -17.32 3.51 -5.66
CA PRO A 176 -18.37 3.03 -6.53
C PRO A 176 -18.55 3.94 -7.76
N GLU A 177 -18.93 3.37 -8.89
CA GLU A 177 -19.12 4.15 -10.11
C GLU A 177 -20.29 5.17 -9.98
N ASP A 178 -21.31 4.87 -9.23
CA ASP A 178 -22.45 5.76 -8.95
C ASP A 178 -22.13 6.90 -7.98
N PHE A 179 -21.00 6.84 -7.28
CA PHE A 179 -20.52 7.93 -6.45
C PHE A 179 -20.09 9.16 -7.27
N TRP A 180 -19.49 8.95 -8.44
CA TRP A 180 -18.89 10.03 -9.22
C TRP A 180 -19.89 11.06 -9.74
N PRO A 181 -21.07 10.68 -10.29
CA PRO A 181 -22.10 11.64 -10.64
C PRO A 181 -22.61 12.44 -9.44
N VAL A 182 -22.77 11.78 -8.29
CA VAL A 182 -23.24 12.44 -7.06
C VAL A 182 -22.21 13.46 -6.57
N LEU A 183 -20.93 13.12 -6.62
CA LEU A 183 -19.85 14.05 -6.27
C LEU A 183 -19.75 15.21 -7.26
N ALA A 184 -19.91 14.96 -8.56
CA ALA A 184 -19.91 16.00 -9.58
C ALA A 184 -21.03 17.01 -9.37
N ASP A 185 -22.25 16.53 -9.08
CA ASP A 185 -23.40 17.38 -8.75
C ASP A 185 -23.13 18.23 -7.49
N LEU A 186 -22.56 17.62 -6.45
CA LEU A 186 -22.21 18.31 -5.21
C LEU A 186 -21.15 19.41 -5.44
N CYS A 187 -20.20 19.15 -6.33
CA CYS A 187 -19.17 20.10 -6.73
C CYS A 187 -19.63 21.10 -7.80
N GLN A 188 -20.84 20.93 -8.33
CA GLN A 188 -21.37 21.73 -9.45
C GLN A 188 -20.45 21.73 -10.67
N SER A 189 -19.79 20.58 -10.92
CA SER A 189 -18.87 20.43 -12.07
C SER A 189 -19.64 20.38 -13.39
N ARG A 190 -19.03 20.97 -14.42
CA ARG A 190 -19.51 20.92 -15.82
C ARG A 190 -18.62 20.06 -16.71
N ASP A 191 -17.63 19.41 -16.12
CA ASP A 191 -16.69 18.56 -16.85
C ASP A 191 -17.36 17.25 -17.31
N SER A 192 -16.75 16.59 -18.28
CA SER A 192 -17.16 15.24 -18.64
C SER A 192 -16.92 14.28 -17.43
N ALA A 193 -17.73 13.23 -17.31
CA ALA A 193 -17.60 12.26 -16.21
C ALA A 193 -16.18 11.70 -16.08
N HIS A 194 -15.51 11.42 -17.19
CA HIS A 194 -14.13 10.93 -17.20
C HIS A 194 -13.14 11.97 -16.68
N ALA A 195 -13.21 13.21 -17.16
CA ALA A 195 -12.32 14.29 -16.73
C ALA A 195 -12.51 14.58 -15.24
N PHE A 196 -13.77 14.74 -14.80
CA PHE A 196 -14.10 14.96 -13.40
C PHE A 196 -13.54 13.86 -12.48
N ARG A 197 -13.77 12.58 -12.82
CA ARG A 197 -13.27 11.45 -12.05
C ARG A 197 -11.73 11.46 -11.94
N SER A 198 -11.05 11.69 -13.06
CA SER A 198 -9.58 11.76 -13.08
C SER A 198 -9.07 12.89 -12.18
N ASP A 199 -9.63 14.07 -12.30
CA ASP A 199 -9.23 15.22 -11.47
C ASP A 199 -9.53 15.02 -9.98
N ALA A 200 -10.65 14.37 -9.66
CA ALA A 200 -11.01 14.03 -8.29
C ALA A 200 -10.02 13.03 -7.67
N TYR A 201 -9.60 11.99 -8.40
CA TYR A 201 -8.55 11.07 -7.94
C TYR A 201 -7.21 11.78 -7.75
N PHE A 202 -6.80 12.65 -8.66
CA PHE A 202 -5.58 13.45 -8.47
C PHE A 202 -5.69 14.41 -7.29
N ALA A 203 -6.85 14.98 -7.04
CA ALA A 203 -7.10 15.80 -5.86
C ALA A 203 -6.99 14.97 -4.57
N LEU A 204 -7.54 13.75 -4.56
CA LEU A 204 -7.41 12.80 -3.45
C LEU A 204 -5.93 12.47 -3.18
N LEU A 205 -5.14 12.15 -4.20
CA LEU A 205 -3.72 11.87 -4.06
C LEU A 205 -2.95 13.05 -3.49
N ARG A 206 -3.23 14.28 -3.96
CA ARG A 206 -2.60 15.49 -3.41
C ARG A 206 -2.95 15.69 -1.94
N ASN A 207 -4.22 15.46 -1.57
CA ASN A 207 -4.67 15.58 -0.19
C ASN A 207 -4.11 14.46 0.68
N TYR A 208 -4.04 13.22 0.19
CA TYR A 208 -3.40 12.13 0.89
C TYR A 208 -1.91 12.44 1.19
N ARG A 209 -1.17 12.96 0.22
CA ARG A 209 0.23 13.40 0.47
C ARG A 209 0.33 14.51 1.51
N ARG A 210 -0.64 15.41 1.57
CA ARG A 210 -0.66 16.51 2.54
C ARG A 210 -1.02 16.05 3.94
N HIS A 211 -1.95 15.12 4.08
CA HIS A 211 -2.53 14.71 5.34
C HIS A 211 -2.14 13.28 5.77
N GLY A 212 -1.47 12.51 4.91
CA GLY A 212 -1.11 11.11 5.15
C GLY A 212 -0.18 10.88 6.35
N TRP A 213 0.50 11.92 6.84
CA TRP A 213 1.27 11.86 8.07
C TRP A 213 0.45 11.38 9.28
N ILE A 214 -0.87 11.64 9.29
CA ILE A 214 -1.76 11.19 10.37
C ILE A 214 -1.88 9.67 10.42
N VAL A 215 -1.82 9.00 9.27
CA VAL A 215 -1.82 7.53 9.19
C VAL A 215 -0.56 6.97 9.84
N LEU A 216 0.60 7.57 9.54
CA LEU A 216 1.87 7.20 10.18
C LEU A 216 1.86 7.50 11.68
N TYR A 217 1.26 8.61 12.10
CA TYR A 217 1.16 8.99 13.51
C TYR A 217 0.29 8.02 14.30
N LEU A 218 -0.84 7.59 13.75
CA LEU A 218 -1.80 6.72 14.45
C LEU A 218 -1.46 5.23 14.36
N PHE A 219 -0.89 4.79 13.24
CA PHE A 219 -0.72 3.37 12.91
C PHE A 219 0.72 3.01 12.51
N GLY A 220 1.58 3.99 12.42
CA GLY A 220 2.99 3.78 12.05
C GLY A 220 3.72 2.95 13.10
N ASN A 221 4.65 2.13 12.62
CA ASN A 221 5.52 1.33 13.47
C ASN A 221 6.85 2.07 13.71
N SER A 222 7.70 1.48 14.58
CA SER A 222 9.03 2.00 14.84
C SER A 222 9.88 2.10 13.57
N PRO A 223 10.65 3.18 13.35
CA PRO A 223 11.62 3.26 12.28
C PRO A 223 12.89 2.43 12.57
N ALA A 224 12.96 1.77 13.72
CA ALA A 224 14.10 0.91 14.07
C ALA A 224 14.15 -0.32 13.15
N ILE A 225 15.34 -0.63 12.65
CA ILE A 225 15.63 -1.81 11.84
C ILE A 225 16.62 -2.71 12.59
N CYS A 226 16.65 -4.01 12.27
CA CYS A 226 17.61 -4.93 12.83
C CYS A 226 19.04 -4.52 12.42
N GLU A 227 20.00 -4.68 13.33
CA GLU A 227 21.42 -4.35 13.09
C GLU A 227 22.00 -5.09 11.87
N SER A 228 21.54 -6.33 11.63
CA SER A 228 21.91 -7.13 10.46
C SER A 228 21.57 -6.47 9.12
N GLU A 229 20.57 -5.59 9.08
CA GLU A 229 20.17 -4.84 7.88
C GLU A 229 20.95 -3.53 7.74
N SER A 230 21.31 -2.89 8.85
CA SER A 230 22.09 -1.66 8.85
C SER A 230 23.53 -1.89 8.39
N SER A 231 24.15 -3.00 8.77
CA SER A 231 25.52 -3.36 8.37
C SER A 231 25.64 -3.70 6.88
N ALA A 232 24.56 -4.16 6.23
CA ALA A 232 24.54 -4.45 4.80
C ALA A 232 24.64 -3.18 3.92
N ARG A 233 24.34 -2.00 4.47
CA ARG A 233 24.41 -0.71 3.75
C ARG A 233 25.81 -0.07 3.75
N SER A 234 26.69 -0.46 4.66
CA SER A 234 28.01 0.18 4.81
C SER A 234 29.10 -0.40 3.90
N THR A 235 28.82 -1.43 3.12
CA THR A 235 29.77 -2.13 2.24
C THR A 235 29.50 -1.96 0.75
N GLY A 236 28.70 -0.97 0.35
CA GLY A 236 28.40 -0.63 -1.04
C GLY A 236 29.03 0.71 -1.46
#